data_691eb941d1aa339c2974b7df23729f9b
#
_entry.id   691eb941d1aa339c2974b7df23729f9b
#
_cell.length_a   1.000
_cell.length_b   1.000
_cell.length_c   1.000
_cell.angle_alpha   90.00
_cell.angle_beta   90.00
_cell.angle_gamma   90.00
#
_symmetry.space_group_name_H-M   'P 1'
#
loop_
_entity.id
_entity.type
_entity.pdbx_description
1 polymer ?
#
loop_
_entity_poly.entity_id
_entity_poly.type
_entity_poly.pdbx_seq_one_letter_code
_entity_poly.pdbx_strand_id
1 'polypeptide(L)'
;MPLNPAHTPLQYLRALFGATDTDFIWTAPGGAQTGDTTALGKLDQSYRPALTVPSLLNARRGKKDNGDTSRRCSTMVSRRLFLVIETDFRPDDPGAAPTPAGELLKANPNLPTPPELSAAVAHHWLDLGWPVALILFSGGKSVHSWIATWAHDDDTEAARMFSHATGLGADAALWTPCQPVRCPEGRREDGRKQPVLYIDPRFMLGELPVIAY
;
A
#
# COMPACT_ATOMS: atom_id res chain seq x y z
N MET A 1 -5.97 3.79 21.63
CA MET A 1 -5.97 2.39 22.06
C MET A 1 -4.61 1.80 21.76
N PRO A 2 -3.95 1.05 22.66
CA PRO A 2 -2.73 0.34 22.31
C PRO A 2 -3.08 -0.67 21.20
N LEU A 3 -2.31 -0.66 20.11
CA LEU A 3 -2.39 -1.67 19.08
C LEU A 3 -2.19 -3.05 19.74
N ASN A 4 -3.16 -3.92 19.54
CA ASN A 4 -3.19 -5.28 20.09
C ASN A 4 -1.95 -6.09 19.62
N PRO A 5 -1.51 -7.16 20.32
CA PRO A 5 -0.26 -7.85 20.03
C PRO A 5 -0.13 -8.20 18.55
N ALA A 6 1.06 -7.95 18.03
CA ALA A 6 1.43 -7.94 16.63
C ALA A 6 0.78 -9.06 15.80
N HIS A 7 -0.25 -8.72 15.04
CA HIS A 7 -0.71 -9.58 13.96
C HIS A 7 0.42 -9.82 12.96
N THR A 8 0.43 -11.00 12.36
CA THR A 8 1.40 -11.32 11.31
C THR A 8 1.02 -10.63 10.00
N PRO A 9 1.95 -10.41 9.05
CA PRO A 9 1.62 -9.92 7.71
C PRO A 9 0.46 -10.68 7.07
N LEU A 10 0.48 -12.00 7.21
CA LEU A 10 -0.55 -12.87 6.64
C LEU A 10 -1.94 -12.64 7.26
N GLN A 11 -2.01 -12.38 8.57
CA GLN A 11 -3.28 -12.03 9.23
C GLN A 11 -3.83 -10.68 8.72
N TYR A 12 -2.95 -9.67 8.56
CA TYR A 12 -3.35 -8.40 7.95
C TYR A 12 -3.85 -8.57 6.51
N LEU A 13 -3.12 -9.32 5.69
CA LEU A 13 -3.51 -9.54 4.30
C LEU A 13 -4.84 -10.28 4.19
N ARG A 14 -5.08 -11.29 5.05
CA ARG A 14 -6.38 -11.98 5.11
C ARG A 14 -7.51 -11.05 5.52
N ALA A 15 -7.31 -10.25 6.56
CA ALA A 15 -8.30 -9.31 7.04
C ALA A 15 -8.62 -8.23 5.99
N LEU A 16 -7.60 -7.61 5.41
CA LEU A 16 -7.77 -6.54 4.42
C LEU A 16 -8.45 -7.01 3.14
N PHE A 17 -8.13 -8.20 2.65
CA PHE A 17 -8.65 -8.69 1.38
C PHE A 17 -9.92 -9.55 1.52
N GLY A 18 -10.31 -9.92 2.75
CA GLY A 18 -11.34 -10.94 2.95
C GLY A 18 -10.96 -12.27 2.31
N ALA A 19 -9.66 -12.57 2.23
CA ALA A 19 -9.11 -13.61 1.39
C ALA A 19 -9.17 -14.99 2.04
N THR A 20 -9.44 -16.00 1.21
CA THR A 20 -9.39 -17.41 1.55
C THR A 20 -8.03 -18.04 1.26
N ASP A 21 -7.80 -19.27 1.68
CA ASP A 21 -6.55 -19.99 1.44
C ASP A 21 -6.25 -20.26 -0.04
N THR A 22 -7.27 -20.22 -0.90
CA THR A 22 -7.14 -20.47 -2.34
C THR A 22 -6.86 -19.20 -3.16
N ASP A 23 -7.08 -18.02 -2.59
CA ASP A 23 -6.87 -16.75 -3.27
C ASP A 23 -5.38 -16.48 -3.51
N PHE A 24 -5.07 -15.96 -4.68
CA PHE A 24 -3.71 -15.65 -5.05
C PHE A 24 -3.31 -14.24 -4.61
N ILE A 25 -2.13 -14.16 -4.03
CA ILE A 25 -1.49 -12.91 -3.67
C ILE A 25 -0.05 -12.88 -4.18
N TRP A 26 0.41 -11.71 -4.62
CA TRP A 26 1.81 -11.51 -4.92
C TRP A 26 2.53 -10.91 -3.72
N THR A 27 3.67 -11.50 -3.35
CA THR A 27 4.54 -11.00 -2.29
C THR A 27 6.00 -11.11 -2.68
N ALA A 28 6.86 -10.29 -2.08
CA ALA A 28 8.31 -10.36 -2.27
C ALA A 28 9.04 -10.22 -0.93
N PRO A 29 10.06 -11.05 -0.67
CA PRO A 29 10.88 -10.93 0.55
C PRO A 29 11.78 -9.69 0.54
N GLY A 30 12.07 -9.15 -0.64
CA GLY A 30 12.97 -8.02 -0.84
C GLY A 30 12.50 -7.12 -1.95
N GLY A 31 13.33 -6.96 -3.00
CA GLY A 31 12.99 -6.16 -4.18
C GLY A 31 11.88 -6.80 -5.03
N ALA A 32 11.23 -5.99 -5.85
CA ALA A 32 10.08 -6.44 -6.66
C ALA A 32 10.39 -7.59 -7.63
N GLN A 33 11.64 -7.76 -8.06
CA GLN A 33 12.10 -8.84 -8.91
C GLN A 33 12.11 -10.21 -8.21
N THR A 34 12.17 -10.24 -6.87
CA THR A 34 12.22 -11.49 -6.08
C THR A 34 10.83 -12.04 -5.75
N GLY A 35 9.78 -11.32 -6.11
CA GLY A 35 8.41 -11.67 -5.78
C GLY A 35 7.83 -12.80 -6.62
N ASP A 36 6.85 -13.48 -6.02
CA ASP A 36 6.05 -14.49 -6.70
C ASP A 36 4.58 -14.42 -6.28
N THR A 37 3.71 -14.97 -7.13
CA THR A 37 2.28 -15.11 -6.86
C THR A 37 1.99 -16.51 -6.36
N THR A 38 1.43 -16.58 -5.17
CA THR A 38 1.19 -17.84 -4.44
C THR A 38 -0.19 -17.81 -3.81
N ALA A 39 -0.84 -18.97 -3.69
CA ALA A 39 -2.08 -19.08 -2.92
C ALA A 39 -1.82 -18.76 -1.44
N LEU A 40 -2.70 -18.00 -0.82
CA LEU A 40 -2.51 -17.46 0.53
C LEU A 40 -2.29 -18.56 1.59
N GLY A 41 -2.99 -19.67 1.48
CA GLY A 41 -2.85 -20.83 2.36
C GLY A 41 -1.51 -21.56 2.25
N LYS A 42 -0.68 -21.26 1.24
CA LYS A 42 0.66 -21.83 1.09
C LYS A 42 1.77 -20.97 1.70
N LEU A 43 1.42 -19.76 2.18
CA LEU A 43 2.38 -18.88 2.83
C LEU A 43 2.56 -19.29 4.30
N ASP A 44 3.80 -19.41 4.73
CA ASP A 44 4.14 -19.68 6.11
C ASP A 44 3.77 -18.50 7.03
N GLN A 45 3.24 -18.80 8.24
CA GLN A 45 2.85 -17.78 9.23
C GLN A 45 4.01 -16.93 9.73
N SER A 46 5.24 -17.46 9.64
CA SER A 46 6.46 -16.73 10.00
C SER A 46 6.98 -15.83 8.86
N TYR A 47 6.43 -15.98 7.65
CA TYR A 47 6.87 -15.20 6.47
C TYR A 47 6.61 -13.70 6.65
N ARG A 48 7.62 -12.90 6.39
CA ARG A 48 7.62 -11.44 6.57
C ARG A 48 8.03 -10.75 5.28
N PRO A 49 7.16 -10.75 4.24
CA PRO A 49 7.48 -10.12 2.97
C PRO A 49 7.71 -8.61 3.12
N ALA A 50 8.65 -8.08 2.36
CA ALA A 50 8.90 -6.64 2.28
C ALA A 50 7.83 -5.93 1.45
N LEU A 51 7.30 -6.62 0.43
CA LEU A 51 6.35 -6.05 -0.54
C LEU A 51 5.17 -6.99 -0.76
N THR A 52 4.04 -6.40 -1.09
CA THR A 52 2.83 -7.06 -1.61
C THR A 52 2.18 -6.22 -2.70
N VAL A 53 1.23 -6.79 -3.44
CA VAL A 53 0.32 -6.05 -4.32
C VAL A 53 -0.97 -5.74 -3.54
N PRO A 54 -1.55 -4.55 -3.62
CA PRO A 54 -2.73 -4.15 -2.85
C PRO A 54 -4.04 -4.68 -3.45
N SER A 55 -4.00 -5.87 -4.04
CA SER A 55 -5.13 -6.53 -4.69
C SER A 55 -4.94 -8.04 -4.71
N LEU A 56 -6.04 -8.79 -4.71
CA LEU A 56 -5.99 -10.21 -5.04
C LEU A 56 -5.79 -10.40 -6.55
N LEU A 57 -5.13 -11.49 -6.90
CA LEU A 57 -4.87 -11.86 -8.28
C LEU A 57 -5.71 -13.08 -8.68
N ASN A 58 -6.22 -13.09 -9.91
CA ASN A 58 -7.05 -14.16 -10.44
C ASN A 58 -6.26 -15.36 -10.98
N ALA A 59 -4.93 -15.26 -11.08
CA ALA A 59 -4.06 -16.30 -11.59
C ALA A 59 -2.64 -16.19 -11.04
N ARG A 60 -1.85 -17.27 -11.13
CA ARG A 60 -0.42 -17.26 -10.75
C ARG A 60 0.48 -16.59 -11.79
N ARG A 61 0.02 -16.50 -13.01
CA ARG A 61 0.74 -15.89 -14.15
C ARG A 61 -0.28 -15.19 -15.03
N GLY A 62 0.09 -14.05 -15.55
CA GLY A 62 -0.67 -13.29 -16.54
C GLY A 62 0.21 -12.85 -17.70
N LYS A 63 -0.42 -12.30 -18.71
CA LYS A 63 0.28 -11.69 -19.84
C LYS A 63 0.21 -10.19 -19.77
N LYS A 64 1.33 -9.51 -19.95
CA LYS A 64 1.40 -8.08 -20.15
C LYS A 64 0.92 -7.71 -21.55
N ASP A 65 0.68 -6.43 -21.79
CA ASP A 65 0.24 -5.91 -23.09
C ASP A 65 1.24 -6.23 -24.24
N ASN A 66 2.53 -6.34 -23.92
CA ASN A 66 3.56 -6.75 -24.86
C ASN A 66 3.66 -8.28 -25.08
N GLY A 67 2.76 -9.08 -24.47
CA GLY A 67 2.71 -10.52 -24.59
C GLY A 67 3.62 -11.30 -23.64
N ASP A 68 4.51 -10.63 -22.89
CA ASP A 68 5.38 -11.30 -21.91
C ASP A 68 4.60 -11.89 -20.76
N THR A 69 5.03 -13.06 -20.28
CA THR A 69 4.49 -13.66 -19.07
C THR A 69 5.00 -12.95 -17.83
N SER A 70 4.10 -12.64 -16.91
CA SER A 70 4.40 -11.96 -15.65
C SER A 70 3.85 -12.71 -14.45
N ARG A 71 4.52 -12.54 -13.31
CA ARG A 71 4.03 -12.98 -11.98
C ARG A 71 3.06 -11.99 -11.37
N ARG A 72 3.01 -10.77 -11.88
CA ARG A 72 2.06 -9.71 -11.56
C ARG A 72 1.90 -8.78 -12.75
N CYS A 73 0.69 -8.49 -13.13
CA CYS A 73 0.34 -7.49 -14.14
C CYS A 73 -1.11 -7.08 -13.97
N SER A 74 -1.51 -5.97 -14.59
CA SER A 74 -2.85 -5.42 -14.45
C SER A 74 -3.94 -6.40 -14.90
N THR A 75 -3.68 -7.21 -15.91
CA THR A 75 -4.63 -8.24 -16.39
C THR A 75 -4.93 -9.35 -15.38
N MET A 76 -4.13 -9.48 -14.32
CA MET A 76 -4.37 -10.43 -13.22
C MET A 76 -5.22 -9.84 -12.11
N VAL A 77 -5.47 -8.55 -12.10
CA VAL A 77 -6.29 -7.86 -11.10
C VAL A 77 -7.69 -7.71 -11.65
N SER A 78 -8.64 -8.47 -11.12
CA SER A 78 -10.05 -8.40 -11.54
C SER A 78 -10.73 -7.13 -11.02
N ARG A 79 -10.30 -6.66 -9.86
CA ARG A 79 -10.85 -5.47 -9.19
C ARG A 79 -9.79 -4.83 -8.30
N ARG A 80 -9.72 -3.49 -8.31
CA ARG A 80 -8.95 -2.74 -7.34
C ARG A 80 -9.64 -2.83 -5.97
N LEU A 81 -8.95 -3.37 -4.97
CA LEU A 81 -9.45 -3.40 -3.59
C LEU A 81 -9.00 -2.19 -2.80
N PHE A 82 -7.74 -1.78 -3.02
CA PHE A 82 -7.18 -0.62 -2.35
C PHE A 82 -6.44 0.28 -3.34
N LEU A 83 -6.59 1.57 -3.10
CA LEU A 83 -5.69 2.59 -3.58
C LEU A 83 -4.64 2.81 -2.49
N VAL A 84 -3.37 2.63 -2.81
CA VAL A 84 -2.30 2.94 -1.87
C VAL A 84 -1.69 4.28 -2.22
N ILE A 85 -1.60 5.16 -1.23
CA ILE A 85 -1.01 6.49 -1.37
C ILE A 85 0.28 6.51 -0.55
N GLU A 86 1.38 6.83 -1.19
CA GLU A 86 2.67 7.12 -0.57
C GLU A 86 3.07 8.54 -0.94
N THR A 87 3.32 9.37 0.07
CA THR A 87 3.94 10.67 -0.13
C THR A 87 5.40 10.57 0.26
N ASP A 88 6.28 10.75 -0.71
CA ASP A 88 7.72 10.67 -0.52
C ASP A 88 8.34 12.07 -0.66
N PHE A 89 8.47 12.74 0.46
CA PHE A 89 9.11 14.05 0.54
C PHE A 89 10.64 13.89 0.56
N ARG A 90 11.25 13.74 -0.63
CA ARG A 90 12.71 13.62 -0.76
C ARG A 90 13.34 14.93 -1.19
N PRO A 91 14.06 15.63 -0.30
CA PRO A 91 14.91 16.73 -0.72
C PRO A 91 16.14 16.27 -1.54
N ASP A 92 16.58 15.00 -1.42
CA ASP A 92 17.93 14.58 -1.80
C ASP A 92 17.99 13.31 -2.68
N ASP A 93 17.00 13.01 -3.50
CA ASP A 93 17.11 11.91 -4.46
C ASP A 93 17.92 12.37 -5.67
N PRO A 94 19.21 11.95 -5.82
CA PRO A 94 20.02 12.36 -6.97
C PRO A 94 19.41 11.77 -8.23
N GLY A 95 18.79 12.60 -9.04
CA GLY A 95 18.15 12.23 -10.30
C GLY A 95 16.62 12.31 -10.30
N ALA A 96 15.96 12.52 -9.17
CA ALA A 96 14.55 12.89 -9.15
C ALA A 96 14.38 14.39 -9.49
N ALA A 97 13.37 14.71 -10.30
CA ALA A 97 12.99 16.10 -10.48
C ALA A 97 12.64 16.72 -9.12
N PRO A 98 13.11 17.95 -8.82
CA PRO A 98 12.78 18.61 -7.57
C PRO A 98 11.28 18.77 -7.45
N THR A 99 10.71 18.24 -6.36
CA THR A 99 9.31 18.50 -6.05
C THR A 99 9.19 19.83 -5.31
N PRO A 100 8.10 20.60 -5.48
CA PRO A 100 7.89 21.83 -4.71
C PRO A 100 8.02 21.62 -3.20
N ALA A 101 7.58 20.47 -2.69
CA ALA A 101 7.72 20.07 -1.29
C ALA A 101 9.19 19.82 -0.91
N GLY A 102 9.97 19.16 -1.76
CA GLY A 102 11.40 18.93 -1.56
C GLY A 102 12.22 20.24 -1.51
N GLU A 103 11.92 21.19 -2.40
CA GLU A 103 12.54 22.52 -2.39
C GLU A 103 12.18 23.30 -1.13
N LEU A 104 10.93 23.24 -0.68
CA LEU A 104 10.48 23.89 0.55
C LEU A 104 11.21 23.32 1.79
N LEU A 105 11.40 22.00 1.85
CA LEU A 105 12.11 21.33 2.94
C LEU A 105 13.60 21.72 2.97
N LYS A 106 14.25 21.81 1.80
CA LYS A 106 15.65 22.27 1.71
C LYS A 106 15.80 23.70 2.20
N ALA A 107 14.86 24.57 1.84
CA ALA A 107 14.89 25.98 2.21
C ALA A 107 14.61 26.22 3.71
N ASN A 108 13.98 25.27 4.40
CA ASN A 108 13.50 25.45 5.77
C ASN A 108 13.86 24.25 6.66
N PRO A 109 15.08 24.21 7.24
CA PRO A 109 15.54 23.09 8.06
C PRO A 109 14.73 22.87 9.35
N ASN A 110 13.86 23.81 9.73
CA ASN A 110 12.97 23.71 10.90
C ASN A 110 11.61 23.11 10.57
N LEU A 111 11.35 22.74 9.30
CA LEU A 111 10.12 22.02 8.95
C LEU A 111 10.16 20.57 9.47
N PRO A 112 8.99 19.96 9.66
CA PRO A 112 8.88 18.56 10.05
C PRO A 112 9.69 17.64 9.12
N THR A 113 10.20 16.57 9.66
CA THR A 113 10.92 15.54 8.90
C THR A 113 10.02 14.89 7.81
N PRO A 114 10.59 14.32 6.74
CA PRO A 114 9.81 13.62 5.73
C PRO A 114 8.82 12.58 6.27
N PRO A 115 9.16 11.74 7.28
CA PRO A 115 8.19 10.85 7.92
C PRO A 115 7.04 11.58 8.62
N GLU A 116 7.30 12.69 9.30
CA GLU A 116 6.27 13.49 9.99
C GLU A 116 5.32 14.15 8.99
N LEU A 117 5.85 14.69 7.88
CA LEU A 117 5.02 15.23 6.80
C LEU A 117 4.17 14.15 6.14
N SER A 118 4.76 12.99 5.87
CA SER A 118 4.03 11.85 5.31
C SER A 118 2.93 11.35 6.26
N ALA A 119 3.18 11.36 7.57
CA ALA A 119 2.18 11.03 8.57
C ALA A 119 1.06 12.08 8.65
N ALA A 120 1.39 13.39 8.55
CA ALA A 120 0.40 14.46 8.51
C ALA A 120 -0.53 14.34 7.28
N VAL A 121 0.04 14.00 6.11
CA VAL A 121 -0.75 13.73 4.90
C VAL A 121 -1.64 12.50 5.10
N ALA A 122 -1.13 11.43 5.72
CA ALA A 122 -1.95 10.25 6.02
C ALA A 122 -3.11 10.58 6.97
N HIS A 123 -2.90 11.48 7.94
CA HIS A 123 -3.97 11.97 8.82
C HIS A 123 -5.00 12.81 8.06
N HIS A 124 -4.56 13.61 7.11
CA HIS A 124 -5.44 14.40 6.26
C HIS A 124 -6.48 13.55 5.51
N TRP A 125 -6.13 12.34 5.08
CA TRP A 125 -7.10 11.42 4.45
C TRP A 125 -8.22 11.02 5.43
N LEU A 126 -7.88 10.80 6.69
CA LEU A 126 -8.87 10.52 7.74
C LEU A 126 -9.78 11.74 7.98
N ASP A 127 -9.21 12.95 8.01
CA ASP A 127 -9.96 14.20 8.19
C ASP A 127 -10.92 14.49 7.03
N LEU A 128 -10.56 14.08 5.83
CA LEU A 128 -11.43 14.14 4.65
C LEU A 128 -12.55 13.09 4.67
N GLY A 129 -12.57 12.19 5.66
CA GLY A 129 -13.54 11.10 5.74
C GLY A 129 -13.29 10.00 4.70
N TRP A 130 -12.08 9.91 4.13
CA TRP A 130 -11.77 8.83 3.20
C TRP A 130 -11.75 7.48 3.92
N PRO A 131 -12.12 6.39 3.24
CA PRO A 131 -12.18 5.05 3.83
C PRO A 131 -10.78 4.45 4.01
N VAL A 132 -10.01 5.04 4.91
CA VAL A 132 -8.64 4.60 5.23
C VAL A 132 -8.72 3.27 5.99
N ALA A 133 -8.33 2.20 5.32
CA ALA A 133 -8.30 0.86 5.89
C ALA A 133 -7.09 0.64 6.81
N LEU A 134 -5.91 1.13 6.36
CA LEU A 134 -4.66 0.90 7.05
C LEU A 134 -3.67 2.03 6.76
N ILE A 135 -2.86 2.37 7.76
CA ILE A 135 -1.68 3.22 7.62
C ILE A 135 -0.49 2.46 8.17
N LEU A 136 0.59 2.38 7.40
CA LEU A 136 1.83 1.74 7.84
C LEU A 136 3.05 2.63 7.57
N PHE A 137 4.09 2.48 8.39
CA PHE A 137 5.40 3.08 8.13
C PHE A 137 6.20 2.18 7.19
N SER A 138 6.80 2.76 6.16
CA SER A 138 7.53 1.99 5.12
C SER A 138 8.83 1.34 5.60
N GLY A 139 9.21 1.57 6.85
CA GLY A 139 10.53 1.19 7.37
C GLY A 139 11.66 2.07 6.84
N GLY A 140 11.36 3.24 6.30
CA GLY A 140 12.32 4.19 5.74
C GLY A 140 11.93 5.63 6.08
N LYS A 141 11.27 6.29 5.18
CA LYS A 141 11.00 7.74 5.23
C LYS A 141 9.57 8.12 4.91
N SER A 142 8.75 7.19 4.47
CA SER A 142 7.37 7.43 4.03
C SER A 142 6.37 6.62 4.83
N VAL A 143 5.13 7.05 4.77
CA VAL A 143 3.96 6.38 5.28
C VAL A 143 3.08 5.98 4.10
N HIS A 144 2.56 4.76 4.10
CA HIS A 144 1.61 4.26 3.10
C HIS A 144 0.21 4.26 3.71
N SER A 145 -0.72 4.92 3.05
CA SER A 145 -2.14 4.90 3.38
C SER A 145 -2.88 4.00 2.39
N TRP A 146 -3.57 2.99 2.89
CA TRP A 146 -4.40 2.08 2.11
C TRP A 146 -5.84 2.52 2.17
N ILE A 147 -6.35 3.05 1.07
CA ILE A 147 -7.71 3.55 0.95
C ILE A 147 -8.57 2.46 0.30
N ALA A 148 -9.65 2.09 0.94
CA ALA A 148 -10.56 1.07 0.41
C ALA A 148 -11.35 1.61 -0.79
N THR A 149 -11.38 0.87 -1.89
CA THR A 149 -12.05 1.29 -3.14
C THR A 149 -13.12 0.33 -3.63
N TRP A 150 -13.35 -0.77 -2.93
CA TRP A 150 -14.26 -1.85 -3.40
C TRP A 150 -15.74 -1.48 -3.41
N ALA A 151 -16.15 -0.37 -2.78
CA ALA A 151 -17.55 0.07 -2.80
C ALA A 151 -17.97 0.64 -4.15
N HIS A 152 -17.01 0.91 -5.04
CA HIS A 152 -17.25 1.49 -6.36
C HIS A 152 -17.12 0.43 -7.44
N ASP A 153 -18.07 0.39 -8.36
CA ASP A 153 -18.06 -0.51 -9.51
C ASP A 153 -17.03 -0.09 -10.56
N ASP A 154 -16.60 1.17 -10.51
CA ASP A 154 -15.57 1.72 -11.39
C ASP A 154 -14.46 2.43 -10.59
N ASP A 155 -13.39 2.80 -11.28
CA ASP A 155 -12.24 3.49 -10.68
C ASP A 155 -12.43 5.02 -10.58
N THR A 156 -13.63 5.58 -10.83
CA THR A 156 -13.84 7.04 -10.92
C THR A 156 -13.52 7.73 -9.59
N GLU A 157 -14.05 7.23 -8.50
CA GLU A 157 -13.79 7.80 -7.17
C GLU A 157 -12.33 7.58 -6.74
N ALA A 158 -11.78 6.40 -7.03
CA ALA A 158 -10.36 6.13 -6.82
C ALA A 158 -9.48 7.11 -7.62
N ALA A 159 -9.85 7.41 -8.87
CA ALA A 159 -9.14 8.38 -9.70
C ALA A 159 -9.22 9.80 -9.14
N ARG A 160 -10.39 10.20 -8.62
CA ARG A 160 -10.57 11.52 -7.97
C ARG A 160 -9.69 11.63 -6.71
N MET A 161 -9.72 10.63 -5.85
CA MET A 161 -8.86 10.57 -4.64
C MET A 161 -7.38 10.60 -5.01
N PHE A 162 -6.98 9.81 -6.01
CA PHE A 162 -5.59 9.74 -6.44
C PHE A 162 -5.10 11.03 -7.07
N SER A 163 -5.93 11.70 -7.88
CA SER A 163 -5.63 13.02 -8.44
C SER A 163 -5.39 14.07 -7.35
N HIS A 164 -6.23 14.06 -6.30
CA HIS A 164 -6.03 14.93 -5.15
C HIS A 164 -4.71 14.61 -4.43
N ALA A 165 -4.43 13.32 -4.19
CA ALA A 165 -3.21 12.87 -3.52
C ALA A 165 -1.94 13.23 -4.31
N THR A 166 -1.94 13.06 -5.62
CA THR A 166 -0.80 13.45 -6.48
C THR A 166 -0.57 14.96 -6.49
N GLY A 167 -1.63 15.75 -6.38
CA GLY A 167 -1.53 17.21 -6.17
C GLY A 167 -0.84 17.59 -4.87
N LEU A 168 -0.82 16.69 -3.87
CA LEU A 168 -0.10 16.84 -2.59
C LEU A 168 1.26 16.09 -2.57
N GLY A 169 1.71 15.57 -3.71
CA GLY A 169 3.03 14.94 -3.86
C GLY A 169 3.04 13.42 -3.69
N ALA A 170 1.89 12.74 -3.83
CA ALA A 170 1.87 11.28 -3.85
C ALA A 170 2.56 10.71 -5.10
N ASP A 171 3.20 9.54 -4.95
CA ASP A 171 3.87 8.84 -6.05
C ASP A 171 2.84 8.36 -7.10
N ALA A 172 2.88 8.94 -8.29
CA ALA A 172 1.97 8.62 -9.39
C ALA A 172 2.10 7.17 -9.88
N ALA A 173 3.23 6.48 -9.66
CA ALA A 173 3.41 5.09 -10.06
C ALA A 173 2.45 4.13 -9.32
N LEU A 174 1.95 4.53 -8.15
CA LEU A 174 1.02 3.73 -7.34
C LEU A 174 -0.41 3.68 -7.89
N TRP A 175 -0.71 4.42 -8.95
CA TRP A 175 -1.99 4.25 -9.65
C TRP A 175 -2.18 2.83 -10.22
N THR A 176 -1.11 2.16 -10.62
CA THR A 176 -1.19 0.82 -11.22
C THR A 176 -1.63 -0.21 -10.18
N PRO A 177 -2.76 -0.94 -10.35
CA PRO A 177 -3.33 -1.80 -9.31
C PRO A 177 -2.46 -3.02 -8.96
N CYS A 178 -1.47 -3.37 -9.78
CA CYS A 178 -0.48 -4.42 -9.50
C CYS A 178 0.90 -3.85 -9.10
N GLN A 179 1.00 -2.56 -8.77
CA GLN A 179 2.24 -1.97 -8.28
C GLN A 179 2.57 -2.52 -6.87
N PRO A 180 3.82 -2.98 -6.63
CA PRO A 180 4.22 -3.42 -5.30
C PRO A 180 4.23 -2.26 -4.31
N VAL A 181 3.65 -2.53 -3.15
CA VAL A 181 3.63 -1.62 -2.01
C VAL A 181 4.22 -2.30 -0.78
N ARG A 182 4.50 -1.56 0.27
CA ARG A 182 5.00 -2.12 1.53
C ARG A 182 3.96 -3.04 2.17
N CYS A 183 4.42 -4.20 2.64
CA CYS A 183 3.55 -5.18 3.29
C CYS A 183 3.33 -4.81 4.75
N PRO A 184 2.08 -4.84 5.27
CA PRO A 184 1.80 -4.65 6.69
C PRO A 184 2.61 -5.61 7.55
N GLU A 185 3.29 -5.09 8.60
CA GLU A 185 4.18 -5.85 9.50
C GLU A 185 5.29 -6.64 8.77
N GLY A 186 5.58 -6.26 7.54
CA GLY A 186 6.64 -6.83 6.73
C GLY A 186 8.03 -6.41 7.23
N ARG A 187 9.06 -6.93 6.55
CA ARG A 187 10.45 -6.63 6.87
C ARG A 187 11.24 -6.37 5.57
N ARG A 188 11.95 -5.27 5.53
CA ARG A 188 12.86 -4.93 4.43
C ARG A 188 14.09 -5.87 4.42
N GLU A 189 14.82 -5.93 3.31
CA GLU A 189 16.07 -6.71 3.17
C GLU A 189 17.12 -6.32 4.22
N ASP A 190 17.16 -5.05 4.60
CA ASP A 190 18.07 -4.52 5.62
C ASP A 190 17.58 -4.78 7.08
N GLY A 191 16.51 -5.54 7.24
CA GLY A 191 15.94 -5.93 8.54
C GLY A 191 14.97 -4.91 9.14
N ARG A 192 14.81 -3.71 8.57
CA ARG A 192 13.88 -2.69 9.09
C ARG A 192 12.43 -3.17 8.99
N LYS A 193 11.69 -2.96 10.07
CA LYS A 193 10.27 -3.31 10.16
C LYS A 193 9.39 -2.28 9.44
N GLN A 194 8.23 -2.74 9.03
CA GLN A 194 7.16 -1.94 8.41
C GLN A 194 5.92 -1.97 9.30
N PRO A 195 5.95 -1.30 10.47
CA PRO A 195 4.89 -1.39 11.45
C PRO A 195 3.61 -0.76 10.92
N VAL A 196 2.49 -1.38 11.29
CA VAL A 196 1.16 -0.79 11.12
C VAL A 196 0.96 0.27 12.20
N LEU A 197 0.64 1.49 11.77
CA LEU A 197 0.39 2.65 12.64
C LEU A 197 -1.10 2.81 12.94
N TYR A 198 -1.95 2.45 12.00
CA TYR A 198 -3.40 2.50 12.09
C TYR A 198 -4.01 1.35 11.30
N ILE A 199 -5.08 0.78 11.80
CA ILE A 199 -5.98 -0.09 11.06
C ILE A 199 -7.42 0.21 11.50
N ASP A 200 -8.32 0.30 10.55
CA ASP A 200 -9.75 0.36 10.84
C ASP A 200 -10.17 -0.98 11.46
N PRO A 201 -10.70 -0.99 12.70
CA PRO A 201 -11.03 -2.22 13.42
C PRO A 201 -12.00 -3.15 12.67
N ARG A 202 -12.87 -2.59 11.83
CA ARG A 202 -13.86 -3.35 11.05
C ARG A 202 -13.21 -4.41 10.17
N PHE A 203 -12.02 -4.13 9.61
CA PHE A 203 -11.28 -5.10 8.82
C PHE A 203 -10.81 -6.30 9.64
N MET A 204 -10.35 -6.07 10.87
CA MET A 204 -9.87 -7.14 11.74
C MET A 204 -11.00 -8.02 12.26
N LEU A 205 -12.22 -7.51 12.29
CA LEU A 205 -13.43 -8.24 12.69
C LEU A 205 -14.05 -9.03 11.52
N GLY A 206 -13.53 -8.91 10.30
CA GLY A 206 -14.12 -9.48 9.09
C GLY A 206 -15.38 -8.73 8.63
N GLU A 207 -15.65 -7.59 9.22
CA GLU A 207 -16.72 -6.67 8.83
C GLU A 207 -16.15 -5.77 7.72
N LEU A 208 -16.29 -6.20 6.48
CA LEU A 208 -15.96 -5.31 5.36
C LEU A 208 -16.91 -4.10 5.44
N PRO A 209 -16.40 -2.89 5.68
CA PRO A 209 -17.27 -1.74 5.86
C PRO A 209 -18.05 -1.50 4.56
N VAL A 210 -19.39 -1.51 4.68
CA VAL A 210 -20.23 -0.89 3.65
C VAL A 210 -19.91 0.59 3.71
N ILE A 211 -19.18 1.08 2.73
CA ILE A 211 -18.88 2.51 2.63
C ILE A 211 -20.17 3.16 2.14
N ALA A 212 -20.98 3.68 3.09
CA ALA A 212 -22.07 4.58 2.76
C ALA A 212 -21.46 5.97 2.53
N TYR A 213 -21.63 6.51 1.33
CA TYR A 213 -21.34 7.90 0.99
C TYR A 213 -22.59 8.76 1.11
#